data_21a85a197df1496c69aae2d6cb330f39
#
_entry.id   21a85a197df1496c69aae2d6cb330f39
#
_cell.length_a   1.000
_cell.length_b   1.000
_cell.length_c   1.000
_cell.angle_alpha   90.00
_cell.angle_beta   90.00
_cell.angle_gamma   90.00
#
_symmetry.space_group_name_H-M   'P 1'
#
loop_
_entity.id
_entity.type
_entity.pdbx_description
1 polymer ?
#
loop_
_entity_poly.entity_id
_entity_poly.type
_entity_poly.pdbx_seq_one_letter_code
_entity_poly.pdbx_strand_id
1 'polypeptide(L)'
;MPRAHANGVELEYETVGDPAGRPLLLVQGLGAQLISVEDGLCRELAARGFLVIRYDNRDAGLSTWFDDARPVNLAAVWSGDHSTLAYTLEDMADDAAGVLDAAGVESAHVAGISLGGMIAQLLATRYPARV
;
A
#
# COMPACT_ATOMS: atom_id res chain seq x y z
N MET A 1 -5.75 12.51 -9.13
CA MET A 1 -5.57 11.06 -8.88
C MET A 1 -6.69 10.55 -8.00
N PRO A 2 -7.18 9.36 -8.23
CA PRO A 2 -8.23 8.79 -7.40
C PRO A 2 -7.75 8.48 -5.98
N ARG A 3 -8.69 8.38 -5.06
CA ARG A 3 -8.43 7.99 -3.67
C ARG A 3 -9.23 6.77 -3.29
N ALA A 4 -8.57 5.84 -2.64
CA ALA A 4 -9.21 4.70 -2.00
C ALA A 4 -9.65 5.10 -0.59
N HIS A 5 -10.92 4.90 -0.31
CA HIS A 5 -11.47 5.03 1.05
C HIS A 5 -11.51 3.63 1.66
N ALA A 6 -10.55 3.30 2.48
CA ALA A 6 -10.41 1.95 3.01
C ALA A 6 -9.83 1.99 4.42
N ASN A 7 -10.25 1.05 5.26
CA ASN A 7 -9.69 0.85 6.60
C ASN A 7 -9.62 2.15 7.45
N GLY A 8 -10.60 3.04 7.27
CA GLY A 8 -10.68 4.31 7.99
C GLY A 8 -9.73 5.42 7.51
N VAL A 9 -9.03 5.21 6.40
CA VAL A 9 -8.11 6.19 5.82
C VAL A 9 -8.42 6.45 4.35
N GLU A 10 -7.87 7.55 3.83
CA GLU A 10 -7.84 7.85 2.41
C GLU A 10 -6.44 7.60 1.88
N LEU A 11 -6.33 6.82 0.82
CA LEU A 11 -5.07 6.46 0.18
C LEU A 11 -5.07 6.98 -1.25
N GLU A 12 -4.09 7.82 -1.55
CA GLU A 12 -3.84 8.29 -2.92
C GLU A 12 -3.27 7.15 -3.74
N TYR A 13 -3.87 6.84 -4.89
CA TYR A 13 -3.35 5.82 -5.79
C TYR A 13 -3.52 6.23 -7.25
N GLU A 14 -2.81 5.56 -8.11
CA GLU A 14 -3.02 5.67 -9.56
C GLU A 14 -2.80 4.33 -10.25
N THR A 15 -3.35 4.24 -11.44
CA THR A 15 -3.16 3.08 -12.31
C THR A 15 -2.53 3.52 -13.63
N VAL A 16 -1.64 2.69 -14.15
CA VAL A 16 -0.98 2.91 -15.44
C VAL A 16 -1.10 1.63 -16.27
N GLY A 17 -1.62 1.74 -17.46
CA GLY A 17 -1.79 0.62 -18.40
C GLY A 17 -3.24 0.34 -18.75
N ASP A 18 -3.44 -0.73 -19.50
CA ASP A 18 -4.77 -1.19 -19.90
C ASP A 18 -5.51 -1.76 -18.68
N PRO A 19 -6.74 -1.32 -18.39
CA PRO A 19 -7.56 -1.90 -17.34
C PRO A 19 -7.76 -3.42 -17.45
N ALA A 20 -7.66 -3.97 -18.66
CA ALA A 20 -7.71 -5.41 -18.91
C ALA A 20 -6.35 -6.11 -18.74
N GLY A 21 -5.28 -5.36 -18.45
CA GLY A 21 -3.95 -5.89 -18.23
C GLY A 21 -3.86 -6.70 -16.93
N ARG A 22 -2.75 -7.43 -16.78
CA ARG A 22 -2.48 -8.20 -15.55
C ARG A 22 -2.20 -7.24 -14.40
N PRO A 23 -2.98 -7.26 -13.31
CA PRO A 23 -2.77 -6.34 -12.21
C PRO A 23 -1.43 -6.58 -11.50
N LEU A 24 -0.72 -5.48 -11.24
CA LEU A 24 0.53 -5.46 -10.48
C LEU A 24 0.48 -4.32 -9.47
N LEU A 25 0.40 -4.66 -8.19
CA LEU A 25 0.44 -3.71 -7.09
C LEU A 25 1.89 -3.47 -6.66
N LEU A 26 2.30 -2.21 -6.64
CA LEU A 26 3.61 -1.78 -6.16
C LEU A 26 3.48 -1.15 -4.77
N VAL A 27 4.12 -1.77 -3.78
CA VAL A 27 4.04 -1.34 -2.38
C VAL A 27 5.36 -0.68 -1.98
N GLN A 28 5.27 0.59 -1.57
CA GLN A 28 6.42 1.44 -1.27
C GLN A 28 7.03 1.14 0.09
N GLY A 29 8.31 1.49 0.25
CA GLY A 29 9.02 1.47 1.51
C GLY A 29 8.66 2.66 2.41
N LEU A 30 9.26 2.70 3.59
CA LEU A 30 9.03 3.74 4.59
C LEU A 30 9.39 5.13 4.04
N GLY A 31 8.45 6.06 4.13
CA GLY A 31 8.62 7.44 3.69
C GLY A 31 8.65 7.65 2.18
N ALA A 32 8.60 6.59 1.38
CA ALA A 32 8.53 6.70 -0.06
C ALA A 32 7.10 7.00 -0.52
N GLN A 33 6.99 7.73 -1.62
CA GLN A 33 5.73 8.07 -2.26
C GLN A 33 5.53 7.23 -3.53
N LEU A 34 4.30 7.18 -4.03
CA LEU A 34 3.99 6.46 -5.27
C LEU A 34 4.85 6.93 -6.45
N ILE A 35 5.19 8.22 -6.49
CA ILE A 35 6.07 8.82 -7.50
C ILE A 35 7.54 8.37 -7.37
N SER A 36 7.93 7.71 -6.29
CA SER A 36 9.27 7.13 -6.14
C SER A 36 9.50 5.99 -7.14
N VAL A 37 8.43 5.34 -7.59
CA VAL A 37 8.49 4.47 -8.76
C VAL A 37 8.32 5.33 -10.00
N GLU A 38 9.38 5.47 -10.76
CA GLU A 38 9.40 6.38 -11.92
C GLU A 38 8.32 6.03 -12.95
N ASP A 39 7.73 7.05 -13.55
CA ASP A 39 6.71 6.90 -14.60
C ASP A 39 7.22 6.07 -15.80
N GLY A 40 8.51 6.17 -16.10
CA GLY A 40 9.15 5.39 -17.15
C GLY A 40 9.03 3.88 -16.87
N LEU A 41 9.32 3.45 -15.65
CA LEU A 41 9.17 2.04 -15.25
C LEU A 41 7.71 1.60 -15.32
N CYS A 42 6.78 2.41 -14.83
CA CYS A 42 5.35 2.08 -14.91
C CYS A 42 4.89 1.92 -16.37
N ARG A 43 5.33 2.79 -17.26
CA ARG A 43 5.01 2.70 -18.70
C ARG A 43 5.62 1.45 -19.34
N GLU A 44 6.86 1.09 -18.99
CA GLU A 44 7.50 -0.13 -19.48
C GLU A 44 6.76 -1.40 -19.05
N LEU A 45 6.32 -1.45 -17.80
CA LEU A 45 5.52 -2.55 -17.28
C LEU A 45 4.14 -2.60 -17.97
N ALA A 46 3.50 -1.44 -18.15
CA ALA A 46 2.23 -1.34 -18.86
C ALA A 46 2.37 -1.81 -20.31
N ALA A 47 3.45 -1.44 -21.02
CA ALA A 47 3.73 -1.89 -22.39
C ALA A 47 3.91 -3.42 -22.46
N ARG A 48 4.23 -4.08 -21.36
CA ARG A 48 4.36 -5.54 -21.23
C ARG A 48 3.07 -6.23 -20.79
N GLY A 49 1.97 -5.52 -20.78
CA GLY A 49 0.63 -6.06 -20.50
C GLY A 49 0.22 -6.03 -19.02
N PHE A 50 0.89 -5.23 -18.18
CA PHE A 50 0.47 -5.03 -16.80
C PHE A 50 -0.45 -3.82 -16.65
N LEU A 51 -1.43 -3.95 -15.75
CA LEU A 51 -2.09 -2.82 -15.13
C LEU A 51 -1.33 -2.52 -13.84
N VAL A 52 -0.48 -1.50 -13.87
CA VAL A 52 0.34 -1.10 -12.73
C VAL A 52 -0.50 -0.27 -11.78
N ILE A 53 -0.52 -0.64 -10.51
CA ILE A 53 -1.20 0.08 -9.43
C ILE A 53 -0.12 0.50 -8.44
N ARG A 54 0.01 1.79 -8.18
CA ARG A 54 0.91 2.33 -7.17
C ARG A 54 0.16 3.30 -6.27
N TYR A 55 0.54 3.36 -5.01
CA TYR A 55 -0.15 4.18 -4.02
C TYR A 55 0.80 4.72 -2.96
N ASP A 56 0.38 5.79 -2.29
CA ASP A 56 1.03 6.30 -1.09
C ASP A 56 0.51 5.53 0.13
N ASN A 57 1.43 4.96 0.91
CA ASN A 57 1.08 4.39 2.21
C ASN A 57 0.48 5.48 3.13
N ARG A 58 -0.24 5.06 4.19
CA ARG A 58 -0.57 5.98 5.27
C ARG A 58 0.72 6.64 5.81
N ASP A 59 0.64 7.88 6.25
CA ASP A 59 1.79 8.71 6.64
C ASP A 59 2.81 8.96 5.51
N ALA A 60 2.37 8.90 4.27
CA ALA A 60 3.21 9.22 3.11
C ALA A 60 2.42 9.99 2.06
N GLY A 61 3.10 10.85 1.34
CA GLY A 61 2.57 11.57 0.18
C GLY A 61 1.25 12.29 0.44
N LEU A 62 0.27 11.97 -0.40
CA LEU A 62 -1.07 12.57 -0.36
C LEU A 62 -2.12 11.69 0.35
N SER A 63 -1.71 10.56 0.91
CA SER A 63 -2.56 9.72 1.75
C SER A 63 -2.76 10.33 3.14
N THR A 64 -3.65 9.73 3.92
CA THR A 64 -3.93 10.18 5.30
C THR A 64 -2.66 10.15 6.16
N TRP A 65 -2.43 11.24 6.89
CA TRP A 65 -1.38 11.38 7.89
C TRP A 65 -1.96 11.31 9.30
N PHE A 66 -1.24 10.68 10.20
CA PHE A 66 -1.61 10.53 11.62
C PHE A 66 -0.91 11.61 12.47
N ASP A 67 -1.08 12.88 12.09
CA ASP A 67 -0.42 14.02 12.71
C ASP A 67 -0.80 14.22 14.18
N ASP A 68 -2.03 13.85 14.55
CA ASP A 68 -2.56 13.96 15.91
C ASP A 68 -2.29 12.71 16.75
N ALA A 69 -1.55 11.73 16.22
CA ALA A 69 -1.22 10.52 16.97
C ALA A 69 -0.31 10.84 18.15
N ARG A 70 -0.56 10.16 19.29
CA ARG A 70 0.32 10.28 20.45
C ARG A 70 1.70 9.72 20.14
N PRO A 71 2.78 10.28 20.74
CA PRO A 71 4.10 9.68 20.64
C PRO A 71 4.10 8.21 21.08
N VAL A 72 4.78 7.37 20.31
CA VAL A 72 4.89 5.95 20.62
C VAL A 72 5.77 5.76 21.85
N ASN A 73 5.28 4.98 22.83
CA ASN A 73 6.09 4.54 23.95
C ASN A 73 6.84 3.26 23.56
N LEU A 74 8.07 3.42 23.08
CA LEU A 74 8.88 2.29 22.62
C LEU A 74 9.17 1.26 23.71
N ALA A 75 9.36 1.67 24.96
CA ALA A 75 9.59 0.76 26.07
C ALA A 75 8.38 -0.12 26.34
N ALA A 76 7.17 0.47 26.27
CA ALA A 76 5.92 -0.28 26.40
C ALA A 76 5.73 -1.27 25.25
N VAL A 77 5.97 -0.82 24.00
CA VAL A 77 5.89 -1.70 22.81
C VAL A 77 6.85 -2.88 22.96
N TRP A 78 8.07 -2.62 23.41
CA TRP A 78 9.09 -3.65 23.61
C TRP A 78 8.68 -4.69 24.65
N SER A 79 7.90 -4.29 25.65
CA SER A 79 7.33 -5.20 26.67
C SER A 79 5.97 -5.80 26.30
N GLY A 80 5.50 -5.58 25.08
CA GLY A 80 4.26 -6.15 24.55
C GLY A 80 3.01 -5.27 24.71
N ASP A 81 3.14 -4.05 25.23
CA ASP A 81 2.04 -3.08 25.30
C ASP A 81 2.03 -2.23 24.03
N HIS A 82 1.07 -2.49 23.13
CA HIS A 82 0.91 -1.81 21.85
C HIS A 82 -0.12 -0.66 21.89
N SER A 83 -0.58 -0.25 23.08
CA SER A 83 -1.65 0.74 23.24
C SER A 83 -1.31 2.14 22.71
N THR A 84 -0.01 2.46 22.55
CA THR A 84 0.43 3.75 21.98
C THR A 84 0.64 3.73 20.49
N LEU A 85 0.52 2.58 19.82
CA LEU A 85 0.64 2.49 18.36
C LEU A 85 -0.58 3.10 17.68
N ALA A 86 -0.37 3.97 16.70
CA ALA A 86 -1.45 4.52 15.89
C ALA A 86 -2.02 3.47 14.93
N TYR A 87 -1.17 2.58 14.42
CA TYR A 87 -1.53 1.49 13.52
C TYR A 87 -0.41 0.44 13.50
N THR A 88 -0.68 -0.67 12.83
CA THR A 88 0.22 -1.82 12.71
C THR A 88 0.54 -2.14 11.24
N LEU A 89 1.45 -3.09 11.00
CA LEU A 89 1.71 -3.60 9.65
C LEU A 89 0.48 -4.31 9.07
N GLU A 90 -0.32 -4.95 9.93
CA GLU A 90 -1.58 -5.58 9.54
C GLU A 90 -2.57 -4.55 8.99
N ASP A 91 -2.65 -3.36 9.61
CA ASP A 91 -3.45 -2.25 9.09
C ASP A 91 -2.97 -1.82 7.71
N MET A 92 -1.68 -1.77 7.49
CA MET A 92 -1.10 -1.41 6.19
C MET A 92 -1.37 -2.49 5.11
N ALA A 93 -1.43 -3.75 5.50
CA ALA A 93 -1.84 -4.83 4.60
C ALA A 93 -3.33 -4.73 4.25
N ASP A 94 -4.17 -4.39 5.22
CA ASP A 94 -5.60 -4.12 4.99
C ASP A 94 -5.80 -2.90 4.07
N ASP A 95 -4.96 -1.88 4.19
CA ASP A 95 -4.92 -0.74 3.28
C ASP A 95 -4.63 -1.19 1.83
N ALA A 96 -3.63 -2.04 1.65
CA ALA A 96 -3.27 -2.54 0.33
C ALA A 96 -4.43 -3.32 -0.33
N ALA A 97 -5.15 -4.13 0.45
CA ALA A 97 -6.37 -4.79 -0.01
C ALA A 97 -7.43 -3.76 -0.42
N GLY A 98 -7.59 -2.70 0.36
CA GLY A 98 -8.51 -1.60 0.05
C GLY A 98 -8.15 -0.85 -1.25
N VAL A 99 -6.88 -0.70 -1.55
CA VAL A 99 -6.44 -0.13 -2.84
C VAL A 99 -6.83 -1.04 -4.00
N LEU A 100 -6.68 -2.36 -3.86
CA LEU A 100 -7.16 -3.31 -4.88
C LEU A 100 -8.67 -3.19 -5.09
N ASP A 101 -9.44 -3.08 -4.00
CA ASP A 101 -10.89 -2.90 -4.08
C ASP A 101 -11.25 -1.62 -4.84
N ALA A 102 -10.61 -0.50 -4.51
CA ALA A 102 -10.84 0.78 -5.16
C ALA A 102 -10.47 0.76 -6.64
N ALA A 103 -9.42 0.03 -7.00
CA ALA A 103 -9.00 -0.15 -8.39
C ALA A 103 -9.89 -1.16 -9.15
N GLY A 104 -10.85 -1.81 -8.50
CA GLY A 104 -11.71 -2.81 -9.10
C GLY A 104 -10.99 -4.13 -9.46
N VAL A 105 -9.94 -4.45 -8.71
CA VAL A 105 -9.07 -5.61 -8.97
C VAL A 105 -9.30 -6.68 -7.94
N GLU A 106 -9.66 -7.88 -8.40
CA GLU A 106 -9.91 -9.02 -7.52
C GLU A 106 -8.60 -9.60 -6.95
N SER A 107 -7.60 -9.78 -7.81
CA SER A 107 -6.28 -10.27 -7.40
C SER A 107 -5.17 -9.61 -8.22
N ALA A 108 -3.97 -9.51 -7.66
CA ALA A 108 -2.83 -8.89 -8.31
C ALA A 108 -1.53 -9.60 -7.98
N HIS A 109 -0.57 -9.52 -8.89
CA HIS A 109 0.83 -9.68 -8.53
C HIS A 109 1.21 -8.53 -7.58
N VAL A 110 2.04 -8.77 -6.60
CA VAL A 110 2.45 -7.77 -5.62
C VAL A 110 3.98 -7.71 -5.56
N ALA A 111 4.51 -6.52 -5.74
CA ALA A 111 5.93 -6.24 -5.56
C ALA A 111 6.09 -5.17 -4.48
N GLY A 112 6.90 -5.45 -3.47
CA GLY A 112 7.15 -4.53 -2.36
C GLY A 112 8.63 -4.31 -2.12
N ILE A 113 9.00 -3.09 -1.73
CA ILE A 113 10.37 -2.70 -1.43
C ILE A 113 10.48 -2.38 0.07
N SER A 114 11.45 -2.99 0.78
CA SER A 114 11.68 -2.76 2.20
C SER A 114 10.41 -2.98 3.04
N LEU A 115 9.91 -1.96 3.74
CA LEU A 115 8.62 -1.99 4.44
C LEU A 115 7.50 -2.52 3.53
N GLY A 116 7.49 -2.11 2.25
CA GLY A 116 6.53 -2.60 1.27
C GLY A 116 6.61 -4.10 1.04
N GLY A 117 7.80 -4.70 1.13
CA GLY A 117 7.98 -6.15 1.09
C GLY A 117 7.36 -6.86 2.29
N MET A 118 7.44 -6.26 3.48
CA MET A 118 6.79 -6.79 4.69
C MET A 118 5.26 -6.72 4.55
N ILE A 119 4.75 -5.61 4.04
CA ILE A 119 3.31 -5.43 3.77
C ILE A 119 2.84 -6.47 2.74
N ALA A 120 3.59 -6.68 1.67
CA ALA A 120 3.27 -7.68 0.64
C ALA A 120 3.15 -9.09 1.21
N GLN A 121 4.04 -9.49 2.10
CA GLN A 121 3.97 -10.80 2.78
C GLN A 121 2.71 -10.92 3.66
N LEU A 122 2.39 -9.88 4.42
CA LEU A 122 1.17 -9.87 5.22
C LEU A 122 -0.09 -9.87 4.34
N LEU A 123 -0.09 -9.13 3.26
CA LEU A 123 -1.20 -9.15 2.30
C LEU A 123 -1.43 -10.56 1.76
N ALA A 124 -0.36 -11.26 1.37
CA ALA A 124 -0.45 -12.62 0.85
C ALA A 124 -0.94 -13.63 1.90
N THR A 125 -0.56 -13.47 3.16
CA THR A 125 -0.98 -14.37 4.24
C THR A 125 -2.38 -14.08 4.77
N ARG A 126 -2.77 -12.81 4.83
CA ARG A 126 -4.11 -12.40 5.30
C ARG A 126 -5.18 -12.53 4.23
N TYR A 127 -4.81 -12.30 2.99
CA TYR A 127 -5.71 -12.28 1.82
C TYR A 127 -5.15 -13.13 0.67
N PRO A 128 -4.99 -14.45 0.88
CA PRO A 128 -4.31 -15.31 -0.11
C PRO A 128 -5.01 -15.34 -1.47
N ALA A 129 -6.32 -15.08 -1.52
CA ALA A 129 -7.07 -15.02 -2.77
C ALA A 129 -6.83 -13.72 -3.57
N ARG A 130 -6.18 -12.72 -2.97
CA ARG A 130 -5.94 -11.41 -3.58
C ARG A 130 -4.55 -11.28 -4.21
N VAL A 131 -3.70 -12.25 -3.99
CA VAL A 131 -2.30 -12.24 -4.47
C VAL A 131 -2.03 -13.38 -5.42
#